data_8c03d9c9caa422b68874de03b576f5a5
#
_entry.id   8c03d9c9caa422b68874de03b576f5a5
#
_cell.length_a   1.000
_cell.length_b   1.000
_cell.length_c   1.000
_cell.angle_alpha   90.00
_cell.angle_beta   90.00
_cell.angle_gamma   90.00
#
_symmetry.space_group_name_H-M   'P 1'
#
loop_
_entity.id
_entity.type
_entity.pdbx_description
1 polymer ?
#
loop_
_entity_poly.entity_id
_entity_poly.type
_entity_poly.pdbx_seq_one_letter_code
_entity_poly.pdbx_strand_id
1 'polypeptide(L)'
;MYQCLNAPYTQWPELFPPLQRGVMAAAEQSGALLVTLENLYGYGPTGGRPITEDLPLAATSVKGRTRAAMTGELLATAEAGRVRFAIGRASDFFGAGVTQGSTLGERVFGNALAGKRADFIGNPDLPHTYSYVPDIAAGLATLGTDARAAGQVWHLPGPQTVTTRAFLDLMAGQVGHPVGIRPLPKLALRALGLVNPMLRELAEVSYQFEQPFVLDTTKYESVFGAAGTPLAAAITATVAWYKTRPSTPSPSGTRR
;
A
#
# COMPACT_ATOMS: atom_id res chain seq x y z
N MET A 1 -10.02 13.41 12.75
CA MET A 1 -8.55 13.54 12.57
C MET A 1 -8.07 12.41 11.67
N TYR A 2 -7.16 12.67 10.71
CA TYR A 2 -6.64 11.62 9.81
C TYR A 2 -5.15 11.39 10.06
N GLN A 3 -4.74 10.14 10.21
CA GLN A 3 -3.35 9.73 10.35
C GLN A 3 -2.92 9.04 9.05
N CYS A 4 -2.15 9.77 8.23
CA CYS A 4 -1.51 9.27 7.01
C CYS A 4 0.02 9.44 7.10
N LEU A 5 0.56 9.60 8.31
CA LEU A 5 1.99 9.73 8.54
C LEU A 5 2.70 8.40 8.24
N ASN A 6 3.95 8.52 7.82
CA ASN A 6 4.82 7.38 7.62
C ASN A 6 6.23 7.73 8.11
N ALA A 7 6.94 6.75 8.64
CA ALA A 7 8.35 6.87 8.98
C ALA A 7 9.22 6.43 7.78
N PRO A 8 10.51 6.81 7.73
CA PRO A 8 11.44 6.24 6.75
C PRO A 8 11.39 4.71 6.80
N TYR A 9 11.28 4.07 5.63
CA TYR A 9 10.93 2.65 5.50
C TYR A 9 11.87 1.70 6.28
N THR A 10 13.15 2.04 6.37
CA THR A 10 14.17 1.27 7.11
C THR A 10 14.18 1.51 8.62
N GLN A 11 13.41 2.48 9.11
CA GLN A 11 13.37 2.91 10.52
C GLN A 11 11.98 2.76 11.14
N TRP A 12 11.12 1.92 10.57
CA TRP A 12 9.75 1.75 11.05
C TRP A 12 9.67 1.31 12.51
N PRO A 13 10.42 0.30 12.99
CA PRO A 13 10.31 -0.14 14.38
C PRO A 13 10.58 0.97 15.40
N GLU A 14 11.52 1.88 15.08
CA GLU A 14 11.97 2.92 15.98
C GLU A 14 11.11 4.19 15.91
N LEU A 15 10.76 4.62 14.70
CA LEU A 15 10.18 5.94 14.48
C LEU A 15 8.66 5.93 14.28
N PHE A 16 8.07 4.83 13.77
CA PHE A 16 6.65 4.85 13.44
C PHE A 16 5.74 4.75 14.69
N PRO A 17 5.99 3.87 15.67
CA PRO A 17 5.16 3.81 16.87
C PRO A 17 5.09 5.13 17.66
N PRO A 18 6.20 5.87 17.89
CA PRO A 18 6.13 7.18 18.53
C PRO A 18 5.27 8.20 17.77
N LEU A 19 5.33 8.22 16.44
CA LEU A 19 4.49 9.10 15.62
C LEU A 19 3.00 8.78 15.85
N GLN A 20 2.62 7.51 15.82
CA GLN A 20 1.23 7.10 16.07
C GLN A 20 0.77 7.50 17.48
N ARG A 21 1.60 7.31 18.51
CA ARG A 21 1.27 7.71 19.89
C ARG A 21 1.00 9.21 20.00
N GLY A 22 1.80 10.04 19.32
CA GLY A 22 1.56 11.48 19.26
C GLY A 22 0.20 11.84 18.66
N VAL A 23 -0.18 11.17 17.58
CA VAL A 23 -1.51 11.35 16.95
C VAL A 23 -2.64 10.84 17.85
N MET A 24 -2.46 9.68 18.49
CA MET A 24 -3.43 9.13 19.44
C MET A 24 -3.64 10.08 20.64
N ALA A 25 -2.58 10.63 21.21
CA ALA A 25 -2.68 11.60 22.30
C ALA A 25 -3.44 12.87 21.87
N ALA A 26 -3.20 13.36 20.66
CA ALA A 26 -3.94 14.51 20.13
C ALA A 26 -5.43 14.17 19.88
N ALA A 27 -5.73 12.96 19.42
CA ALA A 27 -7.12 12.50 19.25
C ALA A 27 -7.83 12.35 20.60
N GLU A 28 -7.15 11.82 21.63
CA GLU A 28 -7.65 11.71 23.00
C GLU A 28 -7.97 13.10 23.58
N GLN A 29 -7.05 14.06 23.48
CA GLN A 29 -7.24 15.41 23.97
C GLN A 29 -8.38 16.17 23.30
N SER A 30 -8.56 15.96 21.99
CA SER A 30 -9.59 16.68 21.20
C SER A 30 -10.94 15.98 21.16
N GLY A 31 -11.04 14.72 21.60
CA GLY A 31 -12.23 13.88 21.43
C GLY A 31 -12.56 13.55 19.97
N ALA A 32 -11.64 13.80 19.03
CA ALA A 32 -11.87 13.57 17.62
C ALA A 32 -11.88 12.07 17.29
N LEU A 33 -12.69 11.66 16.28
CA LEU A 33 -12.55 10.35 15.66
C LEU A 33 -11.18 10.28 14.95
N LEU A 34 -10.35 9.31 15.33
CA LEU A 34 -9.08 9.04 14.68
C LEU A 34 -9.27 8.04 13.52
N VAL A 35 -9.10 8.51 12.29
CA VAL A 35 -9.08 7.67 11.09
C VAL A 35 -7.64 7.38 10.73
N THR A 36 -7.22 6.11 10.74
CA THR A 36 -5.85 5.71 10.40
C THR A 36 -5.80 5.00 9.05
N LEU A 37 -4.80 5.33 8.23
CA LEU A 37 -4.44 4.54 7.05
C LEU A 37 -3.43 3.47 7.43
N GLU A 38 -3.73 2.24 7.13
CA GLU A 38 -2.84 1.09 7.33
C GLU A 38 -2.61 0.33 6.03
N ASN A 39 -1.46 -0.35 5.94
CA ASN A 39 -1.21 -1.38 4.93
C ASN A 39 -1.63 -2.77 5.46
N LEU A 40 -1.41 -3.80 4.64
CA LEU A 40 -1.80 -5.18 4.94
C LEU A 40 -0.69 -6.00 5.63
N TYR A 41 0.48 -5.41 5.92
CA TYR A 41 1.62 -6.16 6.45
C TYR A 41 1.35 -6.83 7.80
N GLY A 42 0.44 -6.25 8.60
CA GLY A 42 0.05 -6.81 9.89
C GLY A 42 -0.57 -8.21 9.82
N TYR A 43 -1.24 -8.54 8.72
CA TYR A 43 -1.81 -9.86 8.50
C TYR A 43 -0.75 -10.94 8.26
N GLY A 44 0.39 -10.58 7.64
CA GLY A 44 1.41 -11.53 7.23
C GLY A 44 0.97 -12.42 6.05
N PRO A 45 1.70 -13.54 5.81
CA PRO A 45 1.35 -14.47 4.74
C PRO A 45 0.03 -15.21 5.03
N THR A 46 -0.94 -15.13 4.11
CA THR A 46 -2.26 -15.78 4.25
C THR A 46 -2.36 -17.14 3.56
N GLY A 47 -1.28 -17.59 2.91
CA GLY A 47 -1.30 -18.81 2.10
C GLY A 47 -2.14 -18.67 0.83
N GLY A 48 -2.29 -17.47 0.30
CA GLY A 48 -3.07 -17.16 -0.90
C GLY A 48 -4.58 -17.06 -0.67
N ARG A 49 -5.05 -17.14 0.58
CA ARG A 49 -6.46 -16.90 0.93
C ARG A 49 -6.77 -15.42 0.84
N PRO A 50 -8.00 -15.03 0.44
CA PRO A 50 -8.43 -13.63 0.50
C PRO A 50 -8.17 -13.02 1.88
N ILE A 51 -7.77 -11.77 1.88
CA ILE A 51 -7.50 -11.00 3.09
C ILE A 51 -8.80 -10.31 3.48
N THR A 52 -9.37 -10.70 4.61
CA THR A 52 -10.57 -10.14 5.22
C THR A 52 -10.24 -9.44 6.53
N GLU A 53 -11.12 -8.56 7.03
CA GLU A 53 -10.87 -7.77 8.23
C GLU A 53 -10.81 -8.60 9.52
N ASP A 54 -11.41 -9.78 9.54
CA ASP A 54 -11.45 -10.71 10.67
C ASP A 54 -10.20 -11.59 10.78
N LEU A 55 -9.31 -11.57 9.79
CA LEU A 55 -8.05 -12.31 9.89
C LEU A 55 -7.18 -11.78 11.03
N PRO A 56 -6.52 -12.70 11.77
CA PRO A 56 -5.60 -12.30 12.83
C PRO A 56 -4.38 -11.55 12.27
N LEU A 57 -3.84 -10.63 13.06
CA LEU A 57 -2.58 -9.96 12.77
C LEU A 57 -1.41 -10.91 13.10
N ALA A 58 -1.09 -11.80 12.15
CA ALA A 58 -0.13 -12.90 12.31
C ALA A 58 1.20 -12.66 11.56
N ALA A 59 1.61 -11.42 11.44
CA ALA A 59 2.82 -11.05 10.71
C ALA A 59 4.09 -11.65 11.29
N THR A 60 4.94 -12.16 10.40
CA THR A 60 6.26 -12.74 10.74
C THR A 60 7.42 -11.80 10.40
N SER A 61 7.21 -10.81 9.52
CA SER A 61 8.20 -9.81 9.15
C SER A 61 8.36 -8.73 10.23
N VAL A 62 9.50 -8.05 10.28
CA VAL A 62 9.74 -6.94 11.24
C VAL A 62 8.71 -5.83 11.03
N LYS A 63 8.50 -5.41 9.76
CA LYS A 63 7.52 -4.38 9.42
C LYS A 63 6.09 -4.79 9.74
N GLY A 64 5.74 -6.02 9.44
CA GLY A 64 4.41 -6.54 9.74
C GLY A 64 4.15 -6.60 11.24
N ARG A 65 5.12 -7.08 12.05
CA ARG A 65 5.01 -7.05 13.53
C ARG A 65 4.92 -5.63 14.07
N THR A 66 5.68 -4.68 13.51
CA THR A 66 5.57 -3.26 13.89
C THR A 66 4.15 -2.75 13.65
N ARG A 67 3.58 -3.00 12.46
CA ARG A 67 2.20 -2.57 12.14
C ARG A 67 1.17 -3.28 13.02
N ALA A 68 1.31 -4.58 13.25
CA ALA A 68 0.42 -5.34 14.14
C ALA A 68 0.45 -4.80 15.58
N ALA A 69 1.64 -4.48 16.11
CA ALA A 69 1.79 -3.89 17.44
C ALA A 69 1.15 -2.49 17.51
N MET A 70 1.34 -1.66 16.50
CA MET A 70 0.73 -0.33 16.41
C MET A 70 -0.81 -0.41 16.37
N THR A 71 -1.37 -1.33 15.58
CA THR A 71 -2.82 -1.58 15.55
C THR A 71 -3.30 -2.06 16.92
N GLY A 72 -2.60 -3.00 17.55
CA GLY A 72 -2.94 -3.50 18.89
C GLY A 72 -2.95 -2.39 19.94
N GLU A 73 -1.98 -1.47 19.91
CA GLU A 73 -1.91 -0.32 20.81
C GLU A 73 -3.10 0.64 20.62
N LEU A 74 -3.51 0.90 19.36
CA LEU A 74 -4.69 1.71 19.06
C LEU A 74 -5.97 1.04 19.58
N LEU A 75 -6.16 -0.26 19.31
CA LEU A 75 -7.33 -1.00 19.77
C LEU A 75 -7.43 -1.04 21.29
N ALA A 76 -6.33 -1.29 22.01
CA ALA A 76 -6.29 -1.28 23.47
C ALA A 76 -6.60 0.12 24.04
N THR A 77 -6.12 1.18 23.38
CA THR A 77 -6.42 2.57 23.77
C THR A 77 -7.90 2.90 23.58
N ALA A 78 -8.49 2.38 22.52
CA ALA A 78 -9.92 2.55 22.24
C ALA A 78 -10.81 1.73 23.19
N GLU A 79 -10.41 0.51 23.54
CA GLU A 79 -11.10 -0.35 24.51
C GLU A 79 -11.13 0.30 25.90
N ALA A 80 -10.05 1.02 26.26
CA ALA A 80 -10.00 1.85 27.46
C ALA A 80 -10.85 3.13 27.40
N GLY A 81 -11.59 3.36 26.31
CA GLY A 81 -12.47 4.52 26.12
C GLY A 81 -11.75 5.84 25.84
N ARG A 82 -10.42 5.83 25.62
CA ARG A 82 -9.62 7.04 25.47
C ARG A 82 -9.63 7.63 24.06
N VAL A 83 -9.75 6.78 23.03
CA VAL A 83 -9.75 7.20 21.62
C VAL A 83 -10.87 6.51 20.86
N ARG A 84 -11.62 7.28 20.06
CA ARG A 84 -12.53 6.73 19.04
C ARG A 84 -11.75 6.56 17.74
N PHE A 85 -11.92 5.44 17.06
CA PHE A 85 -11.13 5.13 15.86
C PHE A 85 -11.97 4.62 14.70
N ALA A 86 -11.43 4.70 13.48
CA ALA A 86 -11.76 3.90 12.32
C ALA A 86 -10.45 3.59 11.59
N ILE A 87 -10.22 2.33 11.22
CA ILE A 87 -9.01 1.92 10.52
C ILE A 87 -9.36 1.61 9.07
N GLY A 88 -8.74 2.31 8.12
CA GLY A 88 -8.80 2.00 6.69
C GLY A 88 -7.53 1.27 6.26
N ARG A 89 -7.66 0.07 5.70
CA ARG A 89 -6.54 -0.71 5.15
C ARG A 89 -6.56 -0.74 3.64
N ALA A 90 -5.40 -0.53 3.03
CA ALA A 90 -5.20 -0.57 1.59
C ALA A 90 -4.01 -1.45 1.22
N SER A 91 -4.05 -2.03 0.02
CA SER A 91 -2.97 -2.83 -0.55
C SER A 91 -1.88 -1.94 -1.17
N ASP A 92 -0.95 -2.56 -1.92
CA ASP A 92 0.05 -1.83 -2.71
C ASP A 92 -0.62 -0.80 -3.60
N PHE A 93 -0.11 0.41 -3.58
CA PHE A 93 -0.84 1.55 -4.15
C PHE A 93 -0.15 2.16 -5.37
N PHE A 94 -0.96 2.77 -6.23
CA PHE A 94 -0.54 3.55 -7.38
C PHE A 94 -1.43 4.78 -7.56
N GLY A 95 -1.00 5.72 -8.40
CA GLY A 95 -1.77 6.92 -8.68
C GLY A 95 -0.90 8.15 -8.90
N ALA A 96 -1.53 9.28 -9.13
CA ALA A 96 -0.86 10.57 -9.21
C ALA A 96 -0.08 10.87 -7.91
N GLY A 97 1.14 11.37 -8.03
CA GLY A 97 2.01 11.66 -6.89
C GLY A 97 2.83 10.47 -6.37
N VAL A 98 2.48 9.24 -6.72
CA VAL A 98 3.21 8.04 -6.29
C VAL A 98 4.46 7.85 -7.14
N THR A 99 5.63 8.13 -6.59
CA THR A 99 6.92 7.96 -7.28
C THR A 99 7.82 6.95 -6.58
N GLN A 100 7.96 7.08 -5.27
CA GLN A 100 8.74 6.19 -4.41
C GLN A 100 7.85 5.60 -3.32
N GLY A 101 8.34 4.58 -2.63
CA GLY A 101 7.58 3.94 -1.55
C GLY A 101 6.46 3.01 -2.01
N SER A 102 6.32 2.79 -3.32
CA SER A 102 5.40 1.81 -3.90
C SER A 102 6.09 0.96 -4.96
N THR A 103 5.67 -0.29 -5.07
CA THR A 103 6.07 -1.20 -6.15
C THR A 103 5.63 -0.67 -7.51
N LEU A 104 4.43 -0.09 -7.59
CA LEU A 104 3.86 0.53 -8.80
C LEU A 104 4.15 2.05 -8.91
N GLY A 105 5.33 2.49 -8.47
CA GLY A 105 5.80 3.86 -8.64
C GLY A 105 6.70 4.03 -9.87
N GLU A 106 7.81 4.75 -9.68
CA GLU A 106 8.79 5.06 -10.72
C GLU A 106 9.36 3.83 -11.45
N ARG A 107 9.52 2.71 -10.72
CA ARG A 107 10.05 1.45 -11.27
C ARG A 107 9.12 0.81 -12.31
N VAL A 108 7.85 1.13 -12.28
CA VAL A 108 6.85 0.64 -13.22
C VAL A 108 6.44 1.76 -14.17
N PHE A 109 5.73 2.78 -13.70
CA PHE A 109 5.22 3.85 -14.56
C PHE A 109 6.32 4.69 -15.20
N GLY A 110 7.34 5.10 -14.42
CA GLY A 110 8.46 5.87 -14.93
C GLY A 110 9.26 5.08 -15.97
N ASN A 111 9.58 3.81 -15.67
CA ASN A 111 10.28 2.94 -16.60
C ASN A 111 9.48 2.69 -17.88
N ALA A 112 8.18 2.42 -17.77
CA ALA A 112 7.32 2.20 -18.93
C ALA A 112 7.32 3.42 -19.86
N LEU A 113 7.10 4.63 -19.33
CA LEU A 113 7.14 5.86 -20.12
C LEU A 113 8.50 6.15 -20.76
N ALA A 114 9.59 5.68 -20.15
CA ALA A 114 10.93 5.77 -20.70
C ALA A 114 11.27 4.64 -21.70
N GLY A 115 10.30 3.80 -22.10
CA GLY A 115 10.51 2.66 -22.98
C GLY A 115 11.32 1.52 -22.36
N LYS A 116 11.45 1.50 -21.03
CA LYS A 116 12.19 0.50 -20.27
C LYS A 116 11.26 -0.59 -19.74
N ARG A 117 11.84 -1.73 -19.35
CA ARG A 117 11.09 -2.79 -18.67
C ARG A 117 10.71 -2.37 -17.24
N ALA A 118 9.53 -2.76 -16.80
CA ALA A 118 9.10 -2.61 -15.42
C ALA A 118 9.91 -3.55 -14.51
N ASP A 119 10.45 -3.02 -13.42
CA ASP A 119 11.14 -3.83 -12.41
C ASP A 119 10.10 -4.44 -11.48
N PHE A 120 10.09 -5.76 -11.38
CA PHE A 120 9.11 -6.48 -10.59
C PHE A 120 9.75 -7.58 -9.73
N ILE A 121 9.23 -7.76 -8.51
CA ILE A 121 9.65 -8.80 -7.57
C ILE A 121 8.54 -9.85 -7.50
N GLY A 122 8.91 -11.14 -7.54
CA GLY A 122 7.97 -12.24 -7.43
C GLY A 122 7.36 -12.69 -8.75
N ASN A 123 6.18 -13.31 -8.69
CA ASN A 123 5.48 -13.88 -9.83
C ASN A 123 4.41 -12.91 -10.36
N PRO A 124 4.57 -12.35 -11.58
CA PRO A 124 3.64 -11.37 -12.14
C PRO A 124 2.30 -11.97 -12.59
N ASP A 125 2.16 -13.30 -12.57
CA ASP A 125 0.97 -14.01 -13.02
C ASP A 125 0.02 -14.40 -11.88
N LEU A 126 0.35 -14.01 -10.65
CA LEU A 126 -0.53 -14.21 -9.49
C LEU A 126 -1.51 -13.05 -9.33
N PRO A 127 -2.77 -13.31 -8.91
CA PRO A 127 -3.71 -12.26 -8.57
C PRO A 127 -3.18 -11.36 -7.46
N HIS A 128 -3.25 -10.05 -7.68
CA HIS A 128 -2.85 -9.03 -6.71
C HIS A 128 -3.83 -7.86 -6.73
N THR A 129 -4.29 -7.44 -5.57
CA THR A 129 -5.09 -6.22 -5.45
C THR A 129 -4.16 -5.02 -5.36
N TYR A 130 -4.34 -4.07 -6.27
CA TYR A 130 -3.66 -2.78 -6.23
C TYR A 130 -4.65 -1.69 -5.86
N SER A 131 -4.29 -0.84 -4.91
CA SER A 131 -5.14 0.26 -4.44
C SER A 131 -4.83 1.54 -5.20
N TYR A 132 -5.85 2.24 -5.65
CA TYR A 132 -5.71 3.52 -6.31
C TYR A 132 -5.78 4.66 -5.29
N VAL A 133 -4.80 5.55 -5.25
CA VAL A 133 -4.68 6.59 -4.20
C VAL A 133 -5.92 7.46 -4.05
N PRO A 134 -6.59 7.92 -5.13
CA PRO A 134 -7.86 8.64 -4.99
C PRO A 134 -8.98 7.82 -4.32
N ASP A 135 -9.07 6.50 -4.58
CA ASP A 135 -10.05 5.63 -3.92
C ASP A 135 -9.72 5.47 -2.44
N ILE A 136 -8.43 5.33 -2.09
CA ILE A 136 -7.98 5.33 -0.69
C ILE A 136 -8.42 6.63 0.00
N ALA A 137 -8.20 7.78 -0.64
CA ALA A 137 -8.56 9.08 -0.07
C ALA A 137 -10.07 9.23 0.12
N ALA A 138 -10.87 8.83 -0.88
CA ALA A 138 -12.33 8.84 -0.79
C ALA A 138 -12.82 7.89 0.31
N GLY A 139 -12.24 6.69 0.40
CA GLY A 139 -12.54 5.73 1.44
C GLY A 139 -12.27 6.27 2.84
N LEU A 140 -11.10 6.87 3.06
CA LEU A 140 -10.78 7.50 4.35
C LEU A 140 -11.72 8.67 4.68
N ALA A 141 -12.09 9.48 3.68
CA ALA A 141 -13.05 10.56 3.89
C ALA A 141 -14.42 10.01 4.34
N THR A 142 -14.90 8.94 3.72
CA THR A 142 -16.11 8.23 4.16
C THR A 142 -15.99 7.75 5.60
N LEU A 143 -14.88 7.09 5.97
CA LEU A 143 -14.66 6.62 7.34
C LEU A 143 -14.66 7.76 8.37
N GLY A 144 -14.26 8.96 7.98
CA GLY A 144 -14.22 10.11 8.88
C GLY A 144 -15.53 10.87 9.01
N THR A 145 -16.49 10.64 8.11
CA THR A 145 -17.76 11.38 8.04
C THR A 145 -18.99 10.52 8.30
N ASP A 146 -18.89 9.20 8.16
CA ASP A 146 -19.99 8.29 8.42
C ASP A 146 -19.86 7.62 9.80
N ALA A 147 -20.84 7.82 10.66
CA ALA A 147 -20.82 7.30 12.03
C ALA A 147 -20.74 5.76 12.10
N ARG A 148 -21.18 5.04 11.07
CA ARG A 148 -21.11 3.57 10.99
C ARG A 148 -19.66 3.05 10.91
N ALA A 149 -18.71 3.91 10.54
CA ALA A 149 -17.31 3.54 10.43
C ALA A 149 -16.60 3.39 11.79
N ALA A 150 -17.09 4.08 12.81
CA ALA A 150 -16.44 4.17 14.11
C ALA A 150 -16.33 2.80 14.80
N GLY A 151 -15.18 2.56 15.45
CA GLY A 151 -14.90 1.34 16.21
C GLY A 151 -14.58 0.12 15.34
N GLN A 152 -14.32 0.29 14.04
CA GLN A 152 -14.14 -0.83 13.13
C GLN A 152 -12.90 -0.69 12.23
N VAL A 153 -12.48 -1.84 11.70
CA VAL A 153 -11.48 -1.97 10.63
C VAL A 153 -12.22 -2.16 9.30
N TRP A 154 -11.73 -1.50 8.27
CA TRP A 154 -12.30 -1.49 6.93
C TRP A 154 -11.23 -1.71 5.88
N HIS A 155 -11.46 -2.61 4.96
CA HIS A 155 -10.69 -2.69 3.74
C HIS A 155 -11.23 -1.67 2.73
N LEU A 156 -10.36 -0.73 2.33
CA LEU A 156 -10.79 0.36 1.46
C LEU A 156 -11.01 -0.14 0.03
N PRO A 157 -12.06 0.37 -0.67
CA PRO A 157 -12.35 -0.04 -2.03
C PRO A 157 -11.22 0.37 -2.97
N GLY A 158 -11.13 -0.31 -4.09
CA GLY A 158 -10.14 -0.03 -5.11
C GLY A 158 -10.49 -0.70 -6.44
N PRO A 159 -9.61 -0.59 -7.43
CA PRO A 159 -9.79 -1.25 -8.72
C PRO A 159 -9.88 -2.78 -8.59
N GLN A 160 -10.35 -3.40 -9.66
CA GLN A 160 -10.44 -4.86 -9.75
C GLN A 160 -9.09 -5.54 -9.52
N THR A 161 -9.08 -6.64 -8.77
CA THR A 161 -7.92 -7.50 -8.60
C THR A 161 -7.52 -8.11 -9.95
N VAL A 162 -6.26 -8.00 -10.30
CA VAL A 162 -5.69 -8.51 -11.56
C VAL A 162 -4.31 -9.11 -11.31
N THR A 163 -3.75 -9.80 -12.30
CA THR A 163 -2.32 -10.12 -12.29
C THR A 163 -1.50 -8.87 -12.64
N THR A 164 -0.25 -8.80 -12.16
CA THR A 164 0.65 -7.70 -12.56
C THR A 164 0.83 -7.65 -14.07
N ARG A 165 0.85 -8.80 -14.74
CA ARG A 165 0.94 -8.86 -16.21
C ARG A 165 -0.27 -8.18 -16.85
N ALA A 166 -1.49 -8.51 -16.44
CA ALA A 166 -2.70 -7.87 -16.94
C ALA A 166 -2.73 -6.37 -16.67
N PHE A 167 -2.23 -5.93 -15.49
CA PHE A 167 -2.06 -4.51 -15.17
C PHE A 167 -1.12 -3.82 -16.19
N LEU A 168 0.03 -4.43 -16.49
CA LEU A 168 1.00 -3.88 -17.45
C LEU A 168 0.49 -3.91 -18.90
N ASP A 169 -0.32 -4.90 -19.27
CA ASP A 169 -0.97 -4.97 -20.58
C ASP A 169 -1.98 -3.81 -20.77
N LEU A 170 -2.76 -3.50 -19.73
CA LEU A 170 -3.64 -2.32 -19.74
C LEU A 170 -2.83 -1.02 -19.85
N MET A 171 -1.71 -0.94 -19.13
CA MET A 171 -0.83 0.23 -19.21
C MET A 171 -0.17 0.37 -20.58
N ALA A 172 0.18 -0.73 -21.25
CA ALA A 172 0.77 -0.73 -22.59
C ALA A 172 -0.11 0.03 -23.60
N GLY A 173 -1.44 -0.11 -23.50
CA GLY A 173 -2.39 0.65 -24.33
C GLY A 173 -2.34 2.17 -24.08
N GLN A 174 -1.89 2.62 -22.91
CA GLN A 174 -1.80 4.05 -22.55
C GLN A 174 -0.43 4.66 -22.90
N VAL A 175 0.64 3.86 -22.86
CA VAL A 175 1.99 4.32 -23.19
C VAL A 175 2.34 4.14 -24.67
N GLY A 176 1.55 3.35 -25.42
CA GLY A 176 1.69 3.15 -26.86
C GLY A 176 2.69 2.08 -27.29
N HIS A 177 3.17 1.26 -26.36
CA HIS A 177 4.08 0.14 -26.63
C HIS A 177 3.97 -0.95 -25.54
N PRO A 178 4.35 -2.20 -25.82
CA PRO A 178 4.38 -3.26 -24.83
C PRO A 178 5.31 -2.92 -23.65
N VAL A 179 4.85 -3.21 -22.42
CA VAL A 179 5.63 -3.02 -21.21
C VAL A 179 6.17 -4.36 -20.73
N GLY A 180 7.44 -4.63 -21.06
CA GLY A 180 8.11 -5.85 -20.62
C GLY A 180 8.41 -5.84 -19.12
N ILE A 181 8.50 -7.03 -18.53
CA ILE A 181 8.87 -7.21 -17.11
C ILE A 181 10.37 -7.53 -17.03
N ARG A 182 11.06 -6.93 -16.08
CA ARG A 182 12.39 -7.33 -15.63
C ARG A 182 12.25 -7.95 -14.23
N PRO A 183 12.19 -9.28 -14.13
CA PRO A 183 12.05 -9.92 -12.84
C PRO A 183 13.33 -9.75 -12.02
N LEU A 184 13.17 -9.43 -10.74
CA LEU A 184 14.24 -9.49 -9.76
C LEU A 184 14.11 -10.79 -8.97
N PRO A 185 14.97 -11.80 -9.21
CA PRO A 185 14.88 -13.08 -8.52
C PRO A 185 15.05 -12.92 -7.01
N LYS A 186 14.27 -13.65 -6.20
CA LYS A 186 14.32 -13.60 -4.74
C LYS A 186 15.72 -13.86 -4.18
N LEU A 187 16.46 -14.81 -4.80
CA LEU A 187 17.83 -15.10 -4.39
C LEU A 187 18.76 -13.91 -4.59
N ALA A 188 18.63 -13.21 -5.74
CA ALA A 188 19.38 -11.99 -6.00
C ALA A 188 18.99 -10.87 -5.03
N LEU A 189 17.69 -10.73 -4.74
CA LEU A 189 17.19 -9.76 -3.76
C LEU A 189 17.77 -10.01 -2.37
N ARG A 190 17.81 -11.28 -1.92
CA ARG A 190 18.41 -11.67 -0.64
C ARG A 190 19.92 -11.42 -0.60
N ALA A 191 20.65 -11.83 -1.65
CA ALA A 191 22.09 -11.62 -1.74
C ALA A 191 22.44 -10.11 -1.73
N LEU A 192 21.76 -9.30 -2.52
CA LEU A 192 21.94 -7.85 -2.54
C LEU A 192 21.50 -7.19 -1.23
N GLY A 193 20.51 -7.77 -0.54
CA GLY A 193 20.04 -7.32 0.78
C GLY A 193 21.09 -7.41 1.88
N LEU A 194 22.16 -8.20 1.71
CA LEU A 194 23.28 -8.25 2.67
C LEU A 194 24.06 -6.92 2.74
N VAL A 195 24.10 -6.20 1.61
CA VAL A 195 24.85 -4.94 1.50
C VAL A 195 23.94 -3.71 1.30
N ASN A 196 22.66 -3.93 1.05
CA ASN A 196 21.70 -2.85 0.83
C ASN A 196 20.47 -3.03 1.73
N PRO A 197 20.30 -2.19 2.78
CA PRO A 197 19.18 -2.29 3.73
C PRO A 197 17.81 -2.23 3.05
N MET A 198 17.63 -1.40 2.02
CA MET A 198 16.35 -1.28 1.31
C MET A 198 15.97 -2.60 0.61
N LEU A 199 16.93 -3.28 -0.02
CA LEU A 199 16.66 -4.56 -0.69
C LEU A 199 16.39 -5.67 0.33
N ARG A 200 17.01 -5.63 1.50
CA ARG A 200 16.70 -6.53 2.61
C ARG A 200 15.25 -6.36 3.07
N GLU A 201 14.83 -5.12 3.24
CA GLU A 201 13.45 -4.80 3.65
C GLU A 201 12.41 -5.24 2.59
N LEU A 202 12.73 -5.08 1.31
CA LEU A 202 11.89 -5.56 0.21
C LEU A 202 11.81 -7.10 0.18
N ALA A 203 12.92 -7.79 0.46
CA ALA A 203 12.93 -9.25 0.56
C ALA A 203 12.02 -9.76 1.69
N GLU A 204 11.92 -9.02 2.79
CA GLU A 204 11.10 -9.38 3.94
C GLU A 204 9.59 -9.39 3.62
N VAL A 205 9.15 -8.51 2.74
CA VAL A 205 7.73 -8.37 2.34
C VAL A 205 7.43 -8.96 0.96
N SER A 206 8.42 -9.66 0.34
CA SER A 206 8.25 -10.25 -1.01
C SER A 206 7.19 -11.34 -1.07
N TYR A 207 6.79 -11.93 0.06
CA TYR A 207 5.74 -12.94 0.12
C TYR A 207 4.42 -12.50 -0.53
N GLN A 208 4.13 -11.20 -0.55
CA GLN A 208 2.95 -10.63 -1.18
C GLN A 208 2.88 -10.88 -2.69
N PHE A 209 4.03 -11.11 -3.32
CA PHE A 209 4.17 -11.37 -4.76
C PHE A 209 4.52 -12.83 -5.08
N GLU A 210 4.50 -13.71 -4.08
CA GLU A 210 4.83 -15.14 -4.19
C GLU A 210 3.59 -16.03 -4.08
N GLN A 211 2.44 -15.45 -3.76
CA GLN A 211 1.13 -16.11 -3.65
C GLN A 211 0.03 -15.10 -4.04
N PRO A 212 -1.20 -15.55 -4.32
CA PRO A 212 -2.32 -14.63 -4.47
C PRO A 212 -2.41 -13.65 -3.29
N PHE A 213 -2.56 -12.37 -3.59
CA PHE A 213 -2.67 -11.31 -2.58
C PHE A 213 -3.91 -10.47 -2.86
N VAL A 214 -5.05 -11.00 -2.41
CA VAL A 214 -6.38 -10.50 -2.75
C VAL A 214 -7.00 -9.85 -1.52
N LEU A 215 -7.25 -8.55 -1.59
CA LEU A 215 -7.96 -7.80 -0.57
C LEU A 215 -9.47 -7.93 -0.79
N ASP A 216 -10.20 -8.42 0.21
CA ASP A 216 -11.65 -8.44 0.19
C ASP A 216 -12.19 -7.10 0.71
N THR A 217 -12.97 -6.41 -0.09
CA THR A 217 -13.58 -5.10 0.21
C THR A 217 -15.09 -5.19 0.40
N THR A 218 -15.65 -6.40 0.38
CA THR A 218 -17.10 -6.65 0.42
C THR A 218 -17.77 -5.98 1.62
N LYS A 219 -17.13 -5.99 2.79
CA LYS A 219 -17.66 -5.34 4.00
C LYS A 219 -17.85 -3.83 3.76
N TYR A 220 -16.85 -3.15 3.25
CA TYR A 220 -16.92 -1.71 2.97
C TYR A 220 -18.00 -1.40 1.93
N GLU A 221 -18.00 -2.14 0.83
CA GLU A 221 -18.94 -1.96 -0.27
C GLU A 221 -20.40 -2.19 0.17
N SER A 222 -20.65 -3.20 1.00
CA SER A 222 -22.00 -3.49 1.52
C SER A 222 -22.54 -2.40 2.44
N VAL A 223 -21.68 -1.71 3.18
CA VAL A 223 -22.10 -0.67 4.14
C VAL A 223 -22.18 0.71 3.51
N PHE A 224 -21.21 1.07 2.65
CA PHE A 224 -21.10 2.43 2.12
C PHE A 224 -21.48 2.53 0.65
N GLY A 225 -21.69 1.42 -0.05
CA GLY A 225 -22.16 1.40 -1.44
C GLY A 225 -21.16 1.90 -2.48
N ALA A 226 -19.89 2.07 -2.09
CA ALA A 226 -18.88 2.61 -2.98
C ALA A 226 -17.99 1.49 -3.55
N ALA A 227 -17.95 1.38 -4.86
CA ALA A 227 -16.97 0.57 -5.58
C ALA A 227 -15.75 1.43 -5.94
N GLY A 228 -14.60 0.77 -6.16
CA GLY A 228 -13.38 1.45 -6.62
C GLY A 228 -13.47 1.94 -8.07
N THR A 229 -12.57 2.82 -8.42
CA THR A 229 -12.41 3.32 -9.80
C THR A 229 -12.06 2.16 -10.74
N PRO A 230 -12.70 2.03 -11.94
CA PRO A 230 -12.32 1.02 -12.91
C PRO A 230 -10.81 1.07 -13.22
N LEU A 231 -10.14 -0.08 -13.19
CA LEU A 231 -8.68 -0.16 -13.29
C LEU A 231 -8.11 0.57 -14.52
N ALA A 232 -8.74 0.43 -15.68
CA ALA A 232 -8.30 1.10 -16.89
C ALA A 232 -8.33 2.64 -16.74
N ALA A 233 -9.35 3.20 -16.09
CA ALA A 233 -9.47 4.63 -15.83
C ALA A 233 -8.39 5.10 -14.84
N ALA A 234 -8.16 4.34 -13.77
CA ALA A 234 -7.13 4.63 -12.79
C ALA A 234 -5.71 4.61 -13.40
N ILE A 235 -5.42 3.63 -14.28
CA ILE A 235 -4.15 3.57 -15.02
C ILE A 235 -4.03 4.77 -15.97
N THR A 236 -5.09 5.09 -16.73
CA THR A 236 -5.09 6.24 -17.66
C THR A 236 -4.76 7.55 -16.92
N ALA A 237 -5.42 7.82 -15.79
CA ALA A 237 -5.18 9.01 -15.01
C ALA A 237 -3.74 9.04 -14.44
N THR A 238 -3.23 7.89 -13.99
CA THR A 238 -1.86 7.79 -13.48
C THR A 238 -0.82 8.06 -14.58
N VAL A 239 -0.99 7.44 -15.76
CA VAL A 239 -0.11 7.66 -16.92
C VAL A 239 -0.14 9.12 -17.36
N ALA A 240 -1.32 9.75 -17.40
CA ALA A 240 -1.47 11.17 -17.74
C ALA A 240 -0.65 12.04 -16.77
N TRP A 241 -0.75 11.80 -15.46
CA TRP A 241 0.02 12.52 -14.46
C TRP A 241 1.54 12.34 -14.66
N TYR A 242 2.00 11.11 -14.90
CA TYR A 242 3.42 10.84 -15.13
C TYR A 242 3.95 11.53 -16.39
N LYS A 243 3.12 11.69 -17.44
CA LYS A 243 3.50 12.41 -18.67
C LYS A 243 3.67 13.93 -18.45
N THR A 244 2.94 14.52 -17.51
CA THR A 244 2.95 15.97 -17.25
C THR A 244 3.99 16.41 -16.21
N ARG A 245 4.55 15.48 -15.42
CA ARG A 245 5.52 15.85 -14.40
C ARG A 245 6.88 16.23 -15.03
N PRO A 246 7.60 17.20 -14.45
CA PRO A 246 8.98 17.48 -14.85
C PRO A 246 9.84 16.22 -14.71
N SER A 247 10.64 15.91 -15.72
CA SER A 247 11.62 14.82 -15.63
C SER A 247 12.57 15.10 -14.45
N THR A 248 12.51 14.25 -13.42
CA THR A 248 13.49 14.33 -12.32
C THR A 248 14.86 14.01 -12.93
N PRO A 249 15.87 14.91 -12.81
CA PRO A 249 17.21 14.59 -13.28
C PRO A 249 17.67 13.29 -12.60
N SER A 250 18.11 12.32 -13.39
CA SER A 250 18.81 11.15 -12.85
C SER A 250 19.95 11.67 -11.98
N PRO A 251 20.15 11.17 -10.74
CA PRO A 251 21.34 11.54 -10.00
C PRO A 251 22.53 11.13 -10.87
N SER A 252 23.13 12.13 -11.50
CA SER A 252 24.38 11.98 -12.23
C SER A 252 25.38 11.41 -11.24
N GLY A 253 25.87 10.18 -11.54
CA GLY A 253 26.91 9.55 -10.76
C GLY A 253 28.08 10.51 -10.59
N THR A 254 28.26 10.99 -9.39
CA THR A 254 29.49 11.64 -8.99
C THR A 254 30.56 10.56 -8.98
N ARG A 255 31.24 10.41 -10.11
CA ARG A 255 32.55 9.78 -10.12
C ARG A 255 33.49 10.71 -9.34
N ARG A 256 33.94 10.28 -8.21
CA ARG A 256 35.28 10.56 -7.64
C ARG A 256 35.80 9.29 -6.99
#